data_cd9a95e41215ad4f2ff572859fae25c5
#
_entry.id   cd9a95e41215ad4f2ff572859fae25c5
#
_cell.length_a   1.000
_cell.length_b   1.000
_cell.length_c   1.000
_cell.angle_alpha   90.00
_cell.angle_beta   90.00
_cell.angle_gamma   90.00
#
_symmetry.space_group_name_H-M   'P 1'
#
loop_
_entity.id
_entity.type
_entity.pdbx_description
1 polymer ?
#
loop_
_entity_poly.entity_id
_entity_poly.type
_entity_poly.pdbx_seq_one_letter_code
_entity_poly.pdbx_strand_id
1 'polypeptide(L)'
;MDRLEKAKLFSKVAHEAIGQKRKYTGEPYFNHPLRVMKLVASVLPDDEDAQIVALLHDTVEDTDVTLAFIRDEFGQRVERGVFALTDTPTVEGGPNRKERKKMDRERLSKASGWIQTIKVADMIDNTSTI
;
A
#
# COMPACT_ATOMS: atom_id res chain seq x y z
N MET A 1 8.47 15.75 13.66
CA MET A 1 8.46 14.84 12.49
C MET A 1 7.21 15.12 11.69
N ASP A 2 7.33 15.37 10.39
CA ASP A 2 6.17 15.61 9.56
C ASP A 2 5.42 14.30 9.24
N ARG A 3 4.24 14.42 8.64
CA ARG A 3 3.39 13.26 8.36
C ARG A 3 4.05 12.26 7.42
N LEU A 4 4.75 12.75 6.41
CA LEU A 4 5.40 11.87 5.44
C LEU A 4 6.56 11.10 6.08
N GLU A 5 7.38 11.77 6.88
CA GLU A 5 8.48 11.11 7.60
C GLU A 5 7.96 10.10 8.62
N LYS A 6 6.86 10.43 9.31
CA LYS A 6 6.19 9.53 10.22
C LYS A 6 5.71 8.27 9.49
N ALA A 7 5.13 8.43 8.31
CA ALA A 7 4.68 7.30 7.49
C ALA A 7 5.84 6.43 7.02
N LYS A 8 6.97 7.05 6.62
CA LYS A 8 8.19 6.31 6.25
C LYS A 8 8.69 5.45 7.40
N LEU A 9 8.83 6.05 8.57
CA LEU A 9 9.30 5.33 9.76
C LEU A 9 8.34 4.21 10.14
N PHE A 10 7.04 4.50 10.12
CA PHE A 10 6.01 3.52 10.46
C PHE A 10 6.04 2.32 9.53
N SER A 11 6.07 2.55 8.22
CA SER A 11 6.15 1.48 7.22
C SER A 11 7.40 0.63 7.41
N LYS A 12 8.55 1.27 7.60
CA LYS A 12 9.82 0.59 7.80
C LYS A 12 9.77 -0.31 9.04
N VAL A 13 9.31 0.22 10.16
CA VAL A 13 9.24 -0.54 11.41
C VAL A 13 8.24 -1.71 11.30
N ALA A 14 7.07 -1.47 10.69
CA ALA A 14 6.06 -2.51 10.54
C ALA A 14 6.57 -3.71 9.72
N HIS A 15 7.22 -3.45 8.60
CA HIS A 15 7.76 -4.53 7.75
C HIS A 15 9.00 -5.18 8.36
N GLU A 16 9.87 -4.42 9.01
CA GLU A 16 11.05 -4.97 9.68
C GLU A 16 10.68 -5.85 10.88
N ALA A 17 9.61 -5.50 11.60
CA ALA A 17 9.17 -6.27 12.77
C ALA A 17 8.81 -7.71 12.43
N ILE A 18 8.36 -7.98 11.21
CA ILE A 18 8.03 -9.32 10.74
C ILE A 18 9.16 -9.94 9.89
N GLY A 19 10.28 -9.23 9.72
CA GLY A 19 11.42 -9.72 8.92
C GLY A 19 11.12 -9.87 7.44
N GLN A 20 10.19 -9.10 6.91
CA GLN A 20 9.75 -9.23 5.52
C GLN A 20 10.81 -8.77 4.53
N LYS A 21 11.01 -9.57 3.47
CA LYS A 21 11.95 -9.27 2.39
C LYS A 21 11.30 -9.46 1.03
N ARG A 22 11.86 -8.79 0.01
CA ARG A 22 11.41 -8.95 -1.38
C ARG A 22 11.66 -10.38 -1.85
N LYS A 23 10.67 -10.96 -2.52
CA LYS A 23 10.68 -12.39 -2.93
C LYS A 23 11.86 -12.77 -3.82
N TYR A 24 12.20 -11.92 -4.80
CA TYR A 24 13.22 -12.27 -5.79
C TYR A 24 14.59 -11.71 -5.50
N THR A 25 14.68 -10.57 -4.82
CA THR A 25 15.96 -9.88 -4.56
C THR A 25 16.49 -10.12 -3.16
N GLY A 26 15.64 -10.53 -2.21
CA GLY A 26 16.00 -10.68 -0.81
C GLY A 26 16.25 -9.36 -0.08
N GLU A 27 16.04 -8.21 -0.74
CA GLU A 27 16.22 -6.91 -0.10
C GLU A 27 15.14 -6.65 0.96
N PRO A 28 15.37 -5.74 1.92
CA PRO A 28 14.33 -5.37 2.89
C PRO A 28 13.06 -4.90 2.19
N TYR A 29 11.92 -5.40 2.65
CA TYR A 29 10.65 -5.12 1.99
C TYR A 29 10.32 -3.62 1.92
N PHE A 30 10.76 -2.84 2.92
CA PHE A 30 10.52 -1.40 2.94
C PHE A 30 11.01 -0.68 1.68
N ASN A 31 12.02 -1.21 0.99
CA ASN A 31 12.53 -0.61 -0.24
C ASN A 31 11.43 -0.49 -1.30
N HIS A 32 10.49 -1.45 -1.35
CA HIS A 32 9.39 -1.43 -2.29
C HIS A 32 8.42 -0.25 -2.04
N PRO A 33 7.77 -0.10 -0.86
CA PRO A 33 6.90 1.05 -0.64
C PRO A 33 7.63 2.39 -0.74
N LEU A 34 8.91 2.44 -0.41
CA LEU A 34 9.70 3.66 -0.57
C LEU A 34 9.85 4.04 -2.04
N ARG A 35 10.14 3.07 -2.92
CA ARG A 35 10.23 3.31 -4.37
C ARG A 35 8.87 3.70 -4.95
N VAL A 36 7.79 3.05 -4.52
CA VAL A 36 6.42 3.38 -4.93
C VAL A 36 6.10 4.84 -4.55
N MET A 37 6.43 5.24 -3.32
CA MET A 37 6.24 6.62 -2.88
C MET A 37 6.99 7.61 -3.76
N LYS A 38 8.23 7.31 -4.13
CA LYS A 38 9.02 8.19 -4.99
C LYS A 38 8.43 8.33 -6.39
N LEU A 39 7.90 7.23 -6.95
CA LEU A 39 7.19 7.27 -8.23
C LEU A 39 5.93 8.12 -8.14
N VAL A 40 5.14 7.95 -7.08
CA VAL A 40 3.94 8.76 -6.84
C VAL A 40 4.30 10.24 -6.69
N ALA A 41 5.36 10.55 -5.94
CA ALA A 41 5.81 11.93 -5.76
C ALA A 41 6.25 12.58 -7.06
N SER A 42 6.75 11.80 -8.03
CA SER A 42 7.15 12.34 -9.34
C SER A 42 5.95 12.78 -10.17
N VAL A 43 4.77 12.20 -9.95
CA VAL A 43 3.52 12.50 -10.66
C VAL A 43 2.61 13.41 -9.85
N LEU A 44 2.55 13.21 -8.54
CA LEU A 44 1.69 13.94 -7.61
C LEU A 44 2.54 14.56 -6.49
N PRO A 45 3.42 15.52 -6.83
CA PRO A 45 4.40 16.06 -5.85
C PRO A 45 3.77 16.81 -4.69
N ASP A 46 2.57 17.35 -4.89
CA ASP A 46 1.87 18.14 -3.86
C ASP A 46 0.80 17.33 -3.11
N ASP A 47 0.64 16.05 -3.45
CA ASP A 47 -0.36 15.19 -2.79
C ASP A 47 0.31 14.31 -1.73
N GLU A 48 0.47 14.89 -0.53
CA GLU A 48 1.09 14.18 0.59
C GLU A 48 0.32 12.92 0.97
N ASP A 49 -1.02 12.96 0.96
CA ASP A 49 -1.83 11.78 1.29
C ASP A 49 -1.55 10.62 0.32
N ALA A 50 -1.42 10.92 -0.98
CA ALA A 50 -1.10 9.89 -1.97
C ALA A 50 0.27 9.26 -1.71
N GLN A 51 1.24 10.07 -1.34
CA GLN A 51 2.59 9.59 -1.00
C GLN A 51 2.56 8.74 0.27
N ILE A 52 1.79 9.13 1.27
CA ILE A 52 1.62 8.36 2.50
C ILE A 52 0.94 7.02 2.21
N VAL A 53 -0.11 7.02 1.39
CA VAL A 53 -0.77 5.76 1.00
C VAL A 53 0.21 4.82 0.29
N ALA A 54 1.07 5.36 -0.57
CA ALA A 54 2.09 4.55 -1.23
C ALA A 54 3.00 3.84 -0.21
N LEU A 55 3.38 4.54 0.86
CA LEU A 55 4.21 3.96 1.92
C LEU A 55 3.48 2.91 2.76
N LEU A 56 2.17 3.02 2.90
CA LEU A 56 1.39 2.19 3.82
C LEU A 56 0.54 1.13 3.13
N HIS A 57 0.50 1.11 1.80
CA HIS A 57 -0.48 0.31 1.05
C HIS A 57 -0.45 -1.20 1.36
N ASP A 58 0.72 -1.74 1.73
CA ASP A 58 0.86 -3.17 2.04
C ASP A 58 0.80 -3.48 3.54
N THR A 59 0.77 -2.47 4.41
CA THR A 59 0.88 -2.72 5.85
C THR A 59 -0.30 -3.51 6.42
N VAL A 60 -1.51 -3.26 5.94
CA VAL A 60 -2.71 -3.95 6.44
C VAL A 60 -2.70 -5.43 6.04
N GLU A 61 -2.25 -5.74 4.81
CA GLU A 61 -2.18 -7.13 4.36
C GLU A 61 -1.07 -7.92 5.02
N ASP A 62 0.10 -7.29 5.16
CA ASP A 62 1.33 -7.99 5.49
C ASP A 62 1.69 -7.94 6.98
N THR A 63 1.08 -7.03 7.74
CA THR A 63 1.39 -6.84 9.16
C THR A 63 0.11 -6.77 9.99
N ASP A 64 0.24 -6.55 11.30
CA ASP A 64 -0.91 -6.43 12.22
C ASP A 64 -1.54 -5.04 12.22
N VAL A 65 -1.13 -4.16 11.33
CA VAL A 65 -1.68 -2.79 11.23
C VAL A 65 -3.12 -2.84 10.75
N THR A 66 -4.00 -2.09 11.42
CA THR A 66 -5.42 -2.01 11.07
C THR A 66 -5.74 -0.72 10.33
N LEU A 67 -6.82 -0.74 9.54
CA LEU A 67 -7.33 0.47 8.88
C LEU A 67 -7.75 1.54 9.89
N ALA A 68 -8.31 1.13 11.04
CA ALA A 68 -8.68 2.06 12.09
C ALA A 68 -7.47 2.82 12.64
N PHE A 69 -6.34 2.12 12.84
CA PHE A 69 -5.10 2.75 13.26
C PHE A 69 -4.61 3.77 12.22
N ILE A 70 -4.64 3.39 10.94
CA ILE A 70 -4.22 4.28 9.84
C ILE A 70 -5.09 5.54 9.81
N ARG A 71 -6.42 5.39 9.96
CA ARG A 71 -7.33 6.53 10.00
C ARG A 71 -7.00 7.46 11.15
N ASP A 72 -6.77 6.91 12.34
CA ASP A 72 -6.50 7.72 13.53
C ASP A 72 -5.17 8.47 13.45
N GLU A 73 -4.17 7.87 12.81
CA GLU A 73 -2.83 8.45 12.70
C GLU A 73 -2.65 9.36 11.46
N PHE A 74 -3.30 9.04 10.35
CA PHE A 74 -3.06 9.71 9.06
C PHE A 74 -4.30 10.30 8.40
N GLY A 75 -5.50 10.02 8.92
CA GLY A 75 -6.75 10.59 8.43
C GLY A 75 -7.54 9.68 7.50
N GLN A 76 -8.78 10.09 7.25
CA GLN A 76 -9.74 9.29 6.47
C GLN A 76 -9.33 9.09 5.02
N ARG A 77 -8.73 10.09 4.38
CA ARG A 77 -8.36 10.00 2.98
C ARG A 77 -7.26 8.95 2.79
N VAL A 78 -6.30 8.91 3.71
CA VAL A 78 -5.25 7.89 3.72
C VAL A 78 -5.86 6.50 3.96
N GLU A 79 -6.76 6.36 4.92
CA GLU A 79 -7.47 5.10 5.17
C GLU A 79 -8.18 4.59 3.92
N ARG A 80 -8.90 5.45 3.22
CA ARG A 80 -9.62 5.09 1.99
C ARG A 80 -8.68 4.60 0.90
N GLY A 81 -7.54 5.26 0.74
CA GLY A 81 -6.54 4.87 -0.25
C GLY A 81 -5.93 3.51 0.06
N VAL A 82 -5.56 3.27 1.31
CA VAL A 82 -5.03 1.99 1.73
C VAL A 82 -6.07 0.88 1.58
N PHE A 83 -7.31 1.13 1.99
CA PHE A 83 -8.40 0.16 1.82
C PHE A 83 -8.59 -0.23 0.35
N ALA A 84 -8.62 0.76 -0.54
CA ALA A 84 -8.83 0.51 -1.97
C ALA A 84 -7.72 -0.36 -2.59
N LEU A 85 -6.51 -0.27 -2.04
CA LEU A 85 -5.34 -1.03 -2.52
C LEU A 85 -5.12 -2.34 -1.77
N THR A 86 -5.87 -2.60 -0.70
CA THR A 86 -5.76 -3.82 0.08
C THR A 86 -6.57 -4.93 -0.58
N ASP A 87 -5.93 -6.05 -0.90
CA ASP A 87 -6.61 -7.19 -1.52
C ASP A 87 -7.63 -7.82 -0.58
N THR A 88 -8.69 -8.35 -1.15
CA THR A 88 -9.72 -9.06 -0.39
C THR A 88 -9.08 -10.26 0.31
N PRO A 89 -9.24 -10.38 1.64
CA PRO A 89 -8.59 -11.46 2.39
C PRO A 89 -9.19 -12.82 2.09
N THR A 90 -8.36 -13.85 2.23
CA THR A 90 -8.80 -15.25 2.18
C THR A 90 -9.44 -15.59 3.53
N VAL A 91 -10.69 -16.02 3.51
CA VAL A 91 -11.41 -16.46 4.71
C VAL A 91 -12.06 -17.82 4.46
N GLU A 92 -12.13 -18.65 5.50
CA GLU A 92 -12.79 -19.96 5.40
C GLU A 92 -14.26 -19.78 5.04
N GLY A 93 -14.72 -20.51 4.01
CA GLY A 93 -16.10 -20.41 3.52
C GLY A 93 -16.38 -19.15 2.71
N GLY A 94 -15.37 -18.31 2.49
CA GLY A 94 -15.52 -17.08 1.72
C GLY A 94 -15.28 -17.28 0.22
N PRO A 95 -15.14 -16.17 -0.54
CA PRO A 95 -14.97 -16.24 -1.99
C PRO A 95 -13.66 -16.93 -2.36
N ASN A 96 -13.67 -17.64 -3.49
CA ASN A 96 -12.46 -18.26 -4.03
C ASN A 96 -11.54 -17.21 -4.67
N ARG A 97 -10.34 -17.64 -5.13
CA ARG A 97 -9.34 -16.72 -5.70
C ARG A 97 -9.91 -15.92 -6.88
N LYS A 98 -10.63 -16.59 -7.79
CA LYS A 98 -11.21 -15.92 -8.97
C LYS A 98 -12.21 -14.83 -8.56
N GLU A 99 -13.05 -15.14 -7.58
CA GLU A 99 -14.04 -14.19 -7.05
C GLU A 99 -13.34 -13.02 -6.34
N ARG A 100 -12.31 -13.30 -5.53
CA ARG A 100 -11.55 -12.24 -4.85
C ARG A 100 -10.88 -11.32 -5.86
N LYS A 101 -10.26 -11.86 -6.91
CA LYS A 101 -9.64 -11.06 -7.98
C LYS A 101 -10.64 -10.17 -8.68
N LYS A 102 -11.85 -10.67 -8.92
CA LYS A 102 -12.94 -9.89 -9.52
C LYS A 102 -13.36 -8.75 -8.59
N MET A 103 -13.53 -9.04 -7.29
CA MET A 103 -13.86 -8.03 -6.29
C MET A 103 -12.80 -6.93 -6.24
N ASP A 104 -11.54 -7.31 -6.25
CA ASP A 104 -10.41 -6.35 -6.23
C ASP A 104 -10.42 -5.46 -7.48
N ARG A 105 -10.63 -6.03 -8.67
CA ARG A 105 -10.71 -5.26 -9.91
C ARG A 105 -11.87 -4.27 -9.90
N GLU A 106 -13.04 -4.71 -9.43
CA GLU A 106 -14.21 -3.84 -9.36
C GLU A 106 -14.00 -2.68 -8.39
N ARG A 107 -13.41 -2.96 -7.22
CA ARG A 107 -13.10 -1.92 -6.25
C ARG A 107 -12.12 -0.90 -6.82
N LEU A 108 -11.03 -1.35 -7.44
CA LEU A 108 -10.02 -0.47 -8.03
C LEU A 108 -10.58 0.32 -9.21
N SER A 109 -11.46 -0.26 -10.02
CA SER A 109 -12.04 0.44 -11.17
C SER A 109 -12.89 1.64 -10.75
N LYS A 110 -13.44 1.62 -9.53
CA LYS A 110 -14.26 2.70 -8.97
C LYS A 110 -13.44 3.66 -8.12
N ALA A 111 -12.17 3.38 -7.89
CA ALA A 111 -11.32 4.22 -7.06
C ALA A 111 -10.96 5.53 -7.77
N SER A 112 -10.68 6.56 -6.98
CA SER A 112 -10.26 7.87 -7.49
C SER A 112 -8.95 7.76 -8.28
N GLY A 113 -8.74 8.72 -9.20
CA GLY A 113 -7.56 8.71 -10.06
C GLY A 113 -6.23 8.71 -9.30
N TRP A 114 -6.15 9.41 -8.17
CA TRP A 114 -4.93 9.42 -7.36
C TRP A 114 -4.62 8.04 -6.76
N ILE A 115 -5.64 7.25 -6.42
CA ILE A 115 -5.46 5.88 -5.93
C ILE A 115 -4.98 4.99 -7.08
N GLN A 116 -5.55 5.13 -8.28
CA GLN A 116 -5.12 4.39 -9.46
C GLN A 116 -3.67 4.70 -9.83
N THR A 117 -3.23 5.93 -9.67
CA THR A 117 -1.83 6.33 -9.86
C THR A 117 -0.91 5.53 -8.94
N ILE A 118 -1.30 5.36 -7.67
CA ILE A 118 -0.52 4.56 -6.72
C ILE A 118 -0.45 3.10 -7.17
N LYS A 119 -1.58 2.54 -7.62
CA LYS A 119 -1.61 1.15 -8.11
C LYS A 119 -0.67 0.95 -9.31
N VAL A 120 -0.66 1.89 -10.23
CA VAL A 120 0.26 1.83 -11.39
C VAL A 120 1.71 1.90 -10.92
N ALA A 121 2.04 2.78 -9.99
CA ALA A 121 3.39 2.88 -9.43
C ALA A 121 3.82 1.56 -8.73
N ASP A 122 2.90 0.94 -8.00
CA ASP A 122 3.13 -0.36 -7.36
C ASP A 122 3.45 -1.43 -8.41
N MET A 123 2.68 -1.47 -9.49
CA MET A 123 2.89 -2.43 -10.57
C MET A 123 4.23 -2.19 -11.29
N ILE A 124 4.61 -0.94 -11.51
CA ILE A 124 5.88 -0.59 -12.13
C ILE A 124 7.04 -1.12 -11.29
N ASP A 125 7.05 -0.87 -9.99
CA ASP A 125 8.12 -1.36 -9.13
C ASP A 125 8.15 -2.88 -9.07
N ASN A 126 6.99 -3.52 -8.96
CA ASN A 126 6.91 -4.98 -8.91
C ASN A 126 7.45 -5.65 -10.17
N THR A 127 7.21 -5.07 -11.35
CA THR A 127 7.70 -5.62 -12.61
C THR A 127 9.18 -5.31 -12.84
N SER A 128 9.71 -4.23 -12.29
CA SER A 128 11.10 -3.85 -12.47
C SER A 128 12.08 -4.69 -11.63
N THR A 129 11.58 -5.45 -10.65
CA THR A 129 12.41 -6.27 -9.76
C THR A 129 12.33 -7.77 -10.05
N ILE A 130 11.70 -8.15 -11.14
CA ILE A 130 11.58 -9.56 -11.55
C ILE A 130 12.75 -9.98 -12.43
#